data_fa3f4d9f9f281e7b38538c196e22d9b6
#
_entry.id   fa3f4d9f9f281e7b38538c196e22d9b6
#
_cell.length_a   1.000
_cell.length_b   1.000
_cell.length_c   1.000
_cell.angle_alpha   90.00
_cell.angle_beta   90.00
_cell.angle_gamma   90.00
#
_symmetry.space_group_name_H-M   'P 1'
#
loop_
_entity.id
_entity.type
_entity.pdbx_description
1 polymer ?
#
loop_
_entity_poly.entity_id
_entity_poly.type
_entity_poly.pdbx_seq_one_letter_code
_entity_poly.pdbx_strand_id
1 'polypeptide(L)'
;NVHLDNRISGETQKMKKRTYSNPVGVSRFTGLLLVMPFAVGFLLFTLYPFAASFITGLHSYENIRSPEFMGLSNYRKMITDDDFLSAASVTLRYAAFLVPIKLLVSLLTALLLSLEIKGMGVYRTIFYIPSILGANLAIVIMWQYLFTSNGLINQFLEAVGAAPVSWYGGGNSALAMIILLRVWEFGSTMIIFLTRLRDIPSELY
;
A
#
# COMPACT_ATOMS: atom_id res chain seq x y z
N ASN A 1 9.35 9.23 -61.53
CA ASN A 1 9.19 9.91 -60.21
C ASN A 1 7.74 10.01 -59.71
N VAL A 2 6.73 10.01 -60.60
CA VAL A 2 5.31 10.09 -60.23
C VAL A 2 4.72 8.78 -59.66
N HIS A 3 5.33 7.62 -59.99
CA HIS A 3 4.86 6.31 -59.53
C HIS A 3 5.29 5.96 -58.09
N LEU A 4 6.37 6.56 -57.58
CA LEU A 4 6.85 6.34 -56.21
C LEU A 4 6.07 7.20 -55.19
N ASP A 5 5.66 8.40 -55.60
CA ASP A 5 4.93 9.33 -54.73
C ASP A 5 3.50 8.84 -54.41
N ASN A 6 2.85 8.15 -55.35
CA ASN A 6 1.53 7.55 -55.15
C ASN A 6 1.53 6.32 -54.24
N ARG A 7 2.63 5.61 -54.12
CA ARG A 7 2.77 4.47 -53.16
C ARG A 7 2.94 4.96 -51.73
N ILE A 8 3.76 5.99 -51.54
CA ILE A 8 4.02 6.56 -50.21
C ILE A 8 2.75 7.27 -49.64
N SER A 9 1.98 7.98 -50.51
CA SER A 9 0.70 8.56 -50.09
C SER A 9 -0.36 7.52 -49.74
N GLY A 10 -0.36 6.35 -50.38
CA GLY A 10 -1.30 5.25 -50.13
C GLY A 10 -0.99 4.53 -48.82
N GLU A 11 0.28 4.39 -48.44
CA GLU A 11 0.67 3.77 -47.17
C GLU A 11 0.51 4.68 -45.97
N THR A 12 0.75 6.00 -46.11
CA THR A 12 0.50 6.99 -45.06
C THR A 12 -0.98 7.16 -44.76
N GLN A 13 -1.87 7.02 -45.78
CA GLN A 13 -3.31 7.02 -45.54
C GLN A 13 -3.82 5.72 -44.86
N LYS A 14 -3.20 4.58 -45.10
CA LYS A 14 -3.55 3.33 -44.41
C LYS A 14 -3.16 3.30 -42.95
N MET A 15 -2.12 4.00 -42.53
CA MET A 15 -1.72 4.11 -41.12
C MET A 15 -2.63 5.03 -40.28
N LYS A 16 -3.42 5.95 -40.90
CA LYS A 16 -4.23 6.92 -40.18
C LYS A 16 -5.63 6.45 -39.77
N LYS A 17 -6.01 5.19 -40.03
CA LYS A 17 -7.27 4.57 -39.61
C LYS A 17 -7.09 3.26 -38.88
N ARG A 18 -6.21 3.21 -37.88
CA ARG A 18 -6.43 2.29 -36.78
C ARG A 18 -7.48 2.96 -35.86
N THR A 19 -8.71 2.96 -36.32
CA THR A 19 -9.88 3.11 -35.45
C THR A 19 -9.72 2.03 -34.40
N TYR A 20 -9.58 2.45 -33.16
CA TYR A 20 -9.61 1.58 -31.97
C TYR A 20 -11.01 0.94 -31.97
N SER A 21 -11.19 -0.13 -32.74
CA SER A 21 -12.39 -0.94 -32.68
C SER A 21 -12.37 -1.60 -31.32
N ASN A 22 -13.33 -1.25 -30.47
CA ASN A 22 -13.55 -1.94 -29.20
C ASN A 22 -13.57 -3.45 -29.48
N PRO A 23 -12.56 -4.24 -29.09
CA PRO A 23 -12.47 -5.66 -29.45
C PRO A 23 -13.55 -6.51 -28.77
N VAL A 24 -14.28 -5.94 -27.85
CA VAL A 24 -15.46 -6.53 -27.23
C VAL A 24 -16.59 -5.53 -27.44
N GLY A 25 -17.60 -5.86 -28.23
CA GLY A 25 -18.80 -5.06 -28.50
C GLY A 25 -19.64 -4.77 -27.25
N VAL A 26 -19.00 -4.42 -26.16
CA VAL A 26 -19.61 -4.09 -24.87
C VAL A 26 -20.21 -2.69 -25.02
N SER A 27 -21.52 -2.60 -25.03
CA SER A 27 -22.20 -1.30 -25.00
C SER A 27 -21.82 -0.57 -23.69
N ARG A 28 -21.83 0.77 -23.72
CA ARG A 28 -21.60 1.59 -22.52
C ARG A 28 -22.49 1.18 -21.36
N PHE A 29 -23.68 0.68 -21.67
CA PHE A 29 -24.66 0.18 -20.70
C PHE A 29 -24.18 -1.12 -20.02
N THR A 30 -23.59 -2.05 -20.74
CA THR A 30 -23.02 -3.29 -20.17
C THR A 30 -21.85 -3.00 -19.24
N GLY A 31 -20.99 -2.04 -19.61
CA GLY A 31 -19.90 -1.60 -18.72
C GLY A 31 -20.43 -0.99 -17.43
N LEU A 32 -21.46 -0.13 -17.51
CA LEU A 32 -22.10 0.47 -16.35
C LEU A 32 -22.73 -0.59 -15.43
N LEU A 33 -23.41 -1.58 -16.01
CA LEU A 33 -24.07 -2.67 -15.28
C LEU A 33 -23.08 -3.55 -14.55
N LEU A 34 -21.88 -3.78 -15.11
CA LEU A 34 -20.80 -4.50 -14.45
C LEU A 34 -20.17 -3.75 -13.28
N VAL A 35 -20.12 -2.42 -13.33
CA VAL A 35 -19.61 -1.57 -12.26
C VAL A 35 -20.65 -1.28 -11.17
N MET A 36 -21.95 -1.40 -11.50
CA MET A 36 -23.03 -1.05 -10.60
C MET A 36 -22.98 -1.74 -9.23
N PRO A 37 -22.73 -3.06 -9.10
CA PRO A 37 -22.65 -3.71 -7.80
C PRO A 37 -21.55 -3.10 -6.90
N PHE A 38 -20.41 -2.80 -7.49
CA PHE A 38 -19.31 -2.10 -6.78
C PHE A 38 -19.72 -0.67 -6.40
N ALA A 39 -20.31 0.07 -7.33
CA ALA A 39 -20.73 1.45 -7.08
C ALA A 39 -21.79 1.54 -5.97
N VAL A 40 -22.78 0.65 -5.97
CA VAL A 40 -23.80 0.57 -4.91
C VAL A 40 -23.15 0.22 -3.58
N GLY A 41 -22.28 -0.78 -3.54
CA GLY A 41 -21.54 -1.14 -2.32
C GLY A 41 -20.69 0.01 -1.79
N PHE A 42 -19.97 0.71 -2.67
CA PHE A 42 -19.17 1.88 -2.31
C PHE A 42 -20.04 3.03 -1.74
N LEU A 43 -21.17 3.33 -2.39
CA LEU A 43 -22.07 4.39 -1.94
C LEU A 43 -22.67 4.07 -0.57
N LEU A 44 -23.15 2.83 -0.36
CA LEU A 44 -23.81 2.44 0.87
C LEU A 44 -22.85 2.22 2.04
N PHE A 45 -21.70 1.59 1.80
CA PHE A 45 -20.81 1.16 2.89
C PHE A 45 -19.60 2.05 3.09
N THR A 46 -19.29 2.93 2.14
CA THR A 46 -18.16 3.84 2.28
C THR A 46 -18.60 5.31 2.28
N LEU A 47 -19.28 5.75 1.23
CA LEU A 47 -19.61 7.17 1.09
C LEU A 47 -20.66 7.63 2.08
N TYR A 48 -21.73 6.85 2.27
CA TYR A 48 -22.78 7.19 3.23
C TYR A 48 -22.26 7.27 4.68
N PRO A 49 -21.56 6.25 5.24
CA PRO A 49 -21.00 6.34 6.59
C PRO A 49 -19.97 7.48 6.72
N PHE A 50 -19.18 7.73 5.68
CA PHE A 50 -18.23 8.85 5.68
C PHE A 50 -18.94 10.20 5.77
N ALA A 51 -19.97 10.44 4.95
CA ALA A 51 -20.77 11.66 5.01
C ALA A 51 -21.52 11.80 6.35
N ALA A 52 -22.10 10.70 6.82
CA ALA A 52 -22.77 10.68 8.13
C ALA A 52 -21.79 11.01 9.28
N SER A 53 -20.58 10.44 9.25
CA SER A 53 -19.53 10.73 10.24
C SER A 53 -19.14 12.20 10.22
N PHE A 54 -19.03 12.82 9.05
CA PHE A 54 -18.74 14.25 8.94
C PHE A 54 -19.85 15.11 9.54
N ILE A 55 -21.13 14.80 9.24
CA ILE A 55 -22.29 15.50 9.79
C ILE A 55 -22.35 15.32 11.33
N THR A 56 -22.10 14.09 11.81
CA THR A 56 -22.03 13.79 13.24
C THR A 56 -20.93 14.58 13.93
N GLY A 57 -19.78 14.77 13.28
CA GLY A 57 -18.68 15.59 13.79
C GLY A 57 -19.02 17.06 13.99
N LEU A 58 -20.09 17.57 13.36
CA LEU A 58 -20.60 18.95 13.56
C LEU A 58 -21.58 19.08 14.72
N HIS A 59 -21.95 17.98 15.38
CA HIS A 59 -22.91 17.95 16.47
C HIS A 59 -22.25 17.48 17.78
N SER A 60 -22.79 17.94 18.93
CA SER A 60 -22.49 17.37 20.24
C SER A 60 -23.51 16.29 20.59
N TYR A 61 -23.02 15.16 21.10
CA TYR A 61 -23.82 14.01 21.53
C TYR A 61 -23.69 13.78 23.05
N GLU A 62 -23.31 14.80 23.82
CA GLU A 62 -23.25 14.70 25.29
C GLU A 62 -24.62 14.31 25.89
N ASN A 63 -25.69 14.77 25.27
CA ASN A 63 -27.06 14.34 25.57
C ASN A 63 -27.58 13.46 24.41
N ILE A 64 -27.74 12.16 24.66
CA ILE A 64 -28.25 11.16 23.68
C ILE A 64 -29.62 11.57 23.11
N ARG A 65 -30.40 12.43 23.79
CA ARG A 65 -31.77 12.82 23.43
C ARG A 65 -31.87 14.04 22.51
N SER A 66 -30.85 14.86 22.44
CA SER A 66 -30.88 16.10 21.62
C SER A 66 -29.48 16.47 21.17
N PRO A 67 -29.07 15.99 19.96
CA PRO A 67 -27.81 16.43 19.38
C PRO A 67 -27.88 17.93 19.07
N GLU A 68 -26.94 18.69 19.62
CA GLU A 68 -26.83 20.14 19.39
C GLU A 68 -25.81 20.42 18.30
N PHE A 69 -26.17 21.28 17.36
CA PHE A 69 -25.24 21.71 16.32
C PHE A 69 -24.18 22.64 16.88
N MET A 70 -22.93 22.23 16.88
CA MET A 70 -21.78 22.97 17.42
C MET A 70 -20.81 23.48 16.34
N GLY A 71 -21.17 23.33 15.06
CA GLY A 71 -20.29 23.73 13.96
C GLY A 71 -18.93 23.04 14.03
N LEU A 72 -17.86 23.79 13.90
CA LEU A 72 -16.47 23.25 13.88
C LEU A 72 -15.83 23.12 15.27
N SER A 73 -16.59 23.26 16.37
CA SER A 73 -16.04 23.22 17.72
C SER A 73 -15.31 21.89 18.02
N ASN A 74 -15.88 20.76 17.60
CA ASN A 74 -15.26 19.45 17.79
C ASN A 74 -13.91 19.33 17.03
N TYR A 75 -13.86 19.84 15.81
CA TYR A 75 -12.62 19.86 15.02
C TYR A 75 -11.56 20.77 15.64
N ARG A 76 -11.98 21.92 16.21
CA ARG A 76 -11.07 22.80 16.93
C ARG A 76 -10.53 22.13 18.20
N LYS A 77 -11.38 21.46 18.99
CA LYS A 77 -10.94 20.68 20.15
C LYS A 77 -9.91 19.61 19.71
N MET A 78 -10.21 18.86 18.66
CA MET A 78 -9.35 17.81 18.14
C MET A 78 -7.93 18.31 17.78
N ILE A 79 -7.79 19.44 17.08
CA ILE A 79 -6.48 19.99 16.70
C ILE A 79 -5.71 20.63 17.85
N THR A 80 -6.34 20.81 19.01
CA THR A 80 -5.70 21.29 20.25
C THR A 80 -5.55 20.21 21.32
N ASP A 81 -6.01 19.00 21.02
CA ASP A 81 -5.93 17.85 21.90
C ASP A 81 -4.55 17.18 21.78
N ASP A 82 -3.86 17.07 22.92
CA ASP A 82 -2.49 16.53 22.98
C ASP A 82 -2.44 15.05 22.60
N ASP A 83 -3.47 14.27 22.93
CA ASP A 83 -3.55 12.85 22.58
C ASP A 83 -3.71 12.69 21.07
N PHE A 84 -4.58 13.51 20.46
CA PHE A 84 -4.73 13.50 18.99
C PHE A 84 -3.44 13.91 18.29
N LEU A 85 -2.79 14.99 18.72
CA LEU A 85 -1.54 15.47 18.12
C LEU A 85 -0.42 14.45 18.28
N SER A 86 -0.33 13.79 19.44
CA SER A 86 0.60 12.70 19.68
C SER A 86 0.35 11.52 18.74
N ALA A 87 -0.89 11.05 18.64
CA ALA A 87 -1.27 9.96 17.73
C ALA A 87 -1.00 10.30 16.26
N ALA A 88 -1.34 11.54 15.84
CA ALA A 88 -1.06 12.02 14.49
C ALA A 88 0.44 12.06 14.20
N SER A 89 1.26 12.55 15.15
CA SER A 89 2.72 12.59 14.99
C SER A 89 3.33 11.19 14.89
N VAL A 90 2.86 10.23 15.66
CA VAL A 90 3.29 8.82 15.57
C VAL A 90 2.92 8.23 14.22
N THR A 91 1.68 8.48 13.75
CA THR A 91 1.21 8.00 12.45
C THR A 91 2.03 8.59 11.29
N LEU A 92 2.34 9.87 11.33
CA LEU A 92 3.17 10.53 10.31
C LEU A 92 4.60 9.98 10.32
N ARG A 93 5.21 9.82 11.50
CA ARG A 93 6.54 9.19 11.63
C ARG A 93 6.53 7.77 11.12
N TYR A 94 5.53 6.98 11.49
CA TYR A 94 5.35 5.63 10.98
C TYR A 94 5.32 5.59 9.45
N ALA A 95 4.47 6.41 8.82
CA ALA A 95 4.36 6.46 7.37
C ALA A 95 5.66 6.95 6.70
N ALA A 96 6.29 8.00 7.26
CA ALA A 96 7.51 8.58 6.74
C ALA A 96 8.71 7.63 6.75
N PHE A 97 8.79 6.72 7.70
CA PHE A 97 9.84 5.69 7.73
C PHE A 97 9.43 4.41 7.01
N LEU A 98 8.21 3.91 7.25
CA LEU A 98 7.76 2.65 6.65
C LEU A 98 7.76 2.70 5.12
N VAL A 99 7.16 3.74 4.53
CA VAL A 99 6.94 3.78 3.08
C VAL A 99 8.27 3.80 2.32
N PRO A 100 9.23 4.69 2.59
CA PRO A 100 10.51 4.68 1.88
C PRO A 100 11.30 3.39 2.10
N ILE A 101 11.38 2.90 3.33
CA ILE A 101 12.16 1.69 3.65
C ILE A 101 11.54 0.48 2.93
N LYS A 102 10.22 0.30 2.99
CA LYS A 102 9.53 -0.80 2.32
C LYS A 102 9.69 -0.75 0.80
N LEU A 103 9.58 0.45 0.20
CA LEU A 103 9.79 0.62 -1.24
C LEU A 103 11.23 0.32 -1.65
N LEU A 104 12.23 0.80 -0.89
CA LEU A 104 13.64 0.54 -1.16
C LEU A 104 13.96 -0.95 -1.06
N VAL A 105 13.55 -1.63 0.01
CA VAL A 105 13.76 -3.08 0.17
C VAL A 105 13.08 -3.85 -0.95
N SER A 106 11.83 -3.49 -1.29
CA SER A 106 11.08 -4.11 -2.38
C SER A 106 11.76 -3.94 -3.73
N LEU A 107 12.22 -2.72 -4.05
CA LEU A 107 12.89 -2.41 -5.31
C LEU A 107 14.24 -3.12 -5.42
N LEU A 108 15.08 -3.04 -4.37
CA LEU A 108 16.38 -3.72 -4.36
C LEU A 108 16.23 -5.22 -4.52
N THR A 109 15.27 -5.83 -3.81
CA THR A 109 14.99 -7.26 -3.96
C THR A 109 14.45 -7.58 -5.36
N ALA A 110 13.57 -6.74 -5.93
CA ALA A 110 13.07 -6.92 -7.30
C ALA A 110 14.19 -6.83 -8.34
N LEU A 111 15.14 -5.91 -8.18
CA LEU A 111 16.32 -5.79 -9.04
C LEU A 111 17.18 -7.05 -8.96
N LEU A 112 17.45 -7.57 -7.78
CA LEU A 112 18.20 -8.83 -7.60
C LEU A 112 17.46 -10.02 -8.24
N LEU A 113 16.14 -10.09 -8.09
CA LEU A 113 15.32 -11.18 -8.64
C LEU A 113 14.96 -11.00 -10.12
N SER A 114 15.27 -9.86 -10.73
CA SER A 114 15.14 -9.64 -12.18
C SER A 114 16.25 -10.34 -12.98
N LEU A 115 17.37 -10.66 -12.32
CA LEU A 115 18.48 -11.39 -12.94
C LEU A 115 18.00 -12.77 -13.44
N GLU A 116 18.47 -13.17 -14.63
CA GLU A 116 18.11 -14.44 -15.26
C GLU A 116 19.01 -15.59 -14.76
N ILE A 117 18.89 -15.94 -13.48
CA ILE A 117 19.64 -17.04 -12.86
C ILE A 117 18.70 -18.25 -12.66
N LYS A 118 19.22 -19.46 -12.91
CA LYS A 118 18.48 -20.71 -12.68
C LYS A 118 18.03 -20.82 -11.21
N GLY A 119 16.76 -21.16 -10.98
CA GLY A 119 16.19 -21.29 -9.64
C GLY A 119 15.60 -20.00 -9.05
N MET A 120 15.66 -18.86 -9.76
CA MET A 120 15.15 -17.57 -9.25
C MET A 120 13.65 -17.59 -8.89
N GLY A 121 12.86 -18.50 -9.47
CA GLY A 121 11.46 -18.71 -9.13
C GLY A 121 11.25 -19.11 -7.67
N VAL A 122 12.12 -19.95 -7.12
CA VAL A 122 12.07 -20.38 -5.71
C VAL A 122 12.32 -19.18 -4.77
N TYR A 123 13.33 -18.37 -5.07
CA TYR A 123 13.61 -17.15 -4.27
C TYR A 123 12.45 -16.17 -4.29
N ARG A 124 11.78 -15.97 -5.45
CA ARG A 124 10.56 -15.13 -5.52
C ARG A 124 9.48 -15.64 -4.60
N THR A 125 9.25 -16.94 -4.58
CA THR A 125 8.26 -17.55 -3.69
C THR A 125 8.63 -17.34 -2.22
N ILE A 126 9.89 -17.57 -1.84
CA ILE A 126 10.37 -17.39 -0.46
C ILE A 126 10.17 -15.95 0.01
N PHE A 127 10.56 -14.96 -0.81
CA PHE A 127 10.39 -13.54 -0.45
C PHE A 127 8.92 -13.06 -0.50
N TYR A 128 8.02 -13.81 -1.18
CA TYR A 128 6.61 -13.49 -1.20
C TYR A 128 5.82 -14.07 -0.02
N ILE A 129 6.26 -15.20 0.54
CA ILE A 129 5.61 -15.88 1.67
C ILE A 129 5.27 -14.93 2.83
N PRO A 130 6.17 -14.04 3.31
CA PRO A 130 5.86 -13.09 4.37
C PRO A 130 4.62 -12.24 4.09
N SER A 131 4.44 -11.80 2.86
CA SER A 131 3.28 -10.97 2.47
C SER A 131 1.94 -11.72 2.51
N ILE A 132 1.97 -13.03 2.32
CA ILE A 132 0.76 -13.87 2.43
C ILE A 132 0.44 -14.15 3.91
N LEU A 133 1.48 -14.37 4.70
CA LEU A 133 1.34 -14.76 6.11
C LEU A 133 1.15 -13.57 7.05
N GLY A 134 1.57 -12.36 6.67
CA GLY A 134 1.65 -11.19 7.54
C GLY A 134 0.33 -10.76 8.19
N ALA A 135 -0.80 -11.06 7.57
CA ALA A 135 -2.13 -10.81 8.13
C ALA A 135 -2.59 -11.89 9.15
N ASN A 136 -1.78 -12.92 9.41
CA ASN A 136 -2.14 -14.02 10.28
C ASN A 136 -1.81 -13.70 11.75
N LEU A 137 -2.78 -13.90 12.65
CA LEU A 137 -2.61 -13.70 14.09
C LEU A 137 -1.44 -14.50 14.66
N ALA A 138 -1.20 -15.72 14.16
CA ALA A 138 -0.09 -16.56 14.62
C ALA A 138 1.27 -15.89 14.35
N ILE A 139 1.45 -15.20 13.23
CA ILE A 139 2.68 -14.47 12.93
C ILE A 139 2.84 -13.28 13.89
N VAL A 140 1.76 -12.56 14.21
CA VAL A 140 1.81 -11.45 15.18
C VAL A 140 2.24 -11.97 16.54
N ILE A 141 1.69 -13.09 17.02
CA ILE A 141 2.05 -13.71 18.29
C ILE A 141 3.53 -14.16 18.28
N MET A 142 3.96 -14.85 17.20
CA MET A 142 5.36 -15.26 17.05
C MET A 142 6.30 -14.04 17.08
N TRP A 143 5.92 -12.96 16.39
CA TRP A 143 6.66 -11.70 16.38
C TRP A 143 6.76 -11.08 17.77
N GLN A 144 5.65 -11.10 18.53
CA GLN A 144 5.66 -10.66 19.92
C GLN A 144 6.68 -11.42 20.78
N TYR A 145 6.76 -12.75 20.65
CA TYR A 145 7.75 -13.55 21.36
C TYR A 145 9.19 -13.24 21.00
N LEU A 146 9.48 -12.95 19.72
CA LEU A 146 10.82 -12.58 19.27
C LEU A 146 11.32 -11.29 19.93
N PHE A 147 10.42 -10.34 20.20
CA PHE A 147 10.72 -9.01 20.74
C PHE A 147 10.45 -8.90 22.25
N THR A 148 10.20 -9.99 22.98
CA THR A 148 10.15 -9.94 24.45
C THR A 148 11.53 -9.58 25.04
N SER A 149 11.56 -9.20 26.32
CA SER A 149 12.81 -8.85 27.01
C SER A 149 13.87 -9.96 26.92
N ASN A 150 13.42 -11.21 27.00
CA ASN A 150 14.29 -12.42 26.87
C ASN A 150 14.13 -13.07 25.48
N GLY A 151 13.57 -12.35 24.49
CA GLY A 151 13.34 -12.86 23.14
C GLY A 151 14.63 -12.99 22.33
N LEU A 152 14.54 -13.72 21.22
CA LEU A 152 15.69 -14.00 20.35
C LEU A 152 16.41 -12.74 19.86
N ILE A 153 15.68 -11.67 19.65
CA ILE A 153 16.27 -10.40 19.17
C ILE A 153 17.19 -9.80 20.24
N ASN A 154 16.76 -9.77 21.51
CA ASN A 154 17.61 -9.29 22.60
C ASN A 154 18.78 -10.23 22.89
N GLN A 155 18.58 -11.54 22.83
CA GLN A 155 19.68 -12.52 22.95
C GLN A 155 20.73 -12.31 21.85
N PHE A 156 20.29 -12.03 20.61
CA PHE A 156 21.21 -11.71 19.52
C PHE A 156 21.95 -10.39 19.78
N LEU A 157 21.27 -9.34 20.26
CA LEU A 157 21.89 -8.07 20.62
C LEU A 157 22.96 -8.24 21.68
N GLU A 158 22.69 -9.00 22.74
CA GLU A 158 23.63 -9.32 23.78
C GLU A 158 24.84 -10.13 23.28
N ALA A 159 24.60 -11.09 22.37
CA ALA A 159 25.66 -11.88 21.75
C ALA A 159 26.65 -11.04 20.92
N VAL A 160 26.20 -9.95 20.34
CA VAL A 160 27.06 -8.99 19.60
C VAL A 160 27.57 -7.83 20.47
N GLY A 161 27.31 -7.87 21.78
CA GLY A 161 27.80 -6.88 22.77
C GLY A 161 26.92 -5.62 22.84
N ALA A 162 25.70 -5.63 22.29
CA ALA A 162 24.76 -4.53 22.40
C ALA A 162 23.84 -4.70 23.63
N ALA A 163 23.39 -3.57 24.19
CA ALA A 163 22.44 -3.60 25.29
C ALA A 163 21.06 -4.10 24.85
N PRO A 164 20.34 -4.90 25.68
CA PRO A 164 18.98 -5.32 25.40
C PRO A 164 18.03 -4.11 25.31
N VAL A 165 17.06 -4.18 24.42
CA VAL A 165 16.10 -3.11 24.16
C VAL A 165 14.74 -3.47 24.75
N SER A 166 14.11 -2.50 25.43
CA SER A 166 12.71 -2.63 25.86
C SER A 166 11.77 -2.27 24.69
N TRP A 167 11.46 -3.27 23.85
CA TRP A 167 10.68 -3.08 22.65
C TRP A 167 9.24 -2.62 22.91
N TYR A 168 8.64 -3.06 24.03
CA TYR A 168 7.29 -2.69 24.46
C TYR A 168 7.25 -1.50 25.42
N GLY A 169 8.41 -0.95 25.78
CA GLY A 169 8.52 0.18 26.70
C GLY A 169 7.99 1.52 26.16
N GLY A 170 7.42 1.51 24.96
CA GLY A 170 6.87 2.69 24.31
C GLY A 170 7.90 3.49 23.51
N GLY A 171 7.44 4.56 22.90
CA GLY A 171 8.27 5.48 22.14
C GLY A 171 8.82 4.88 20.82
N ASN A 172 10.08 5.16 20.52
CA ASN A 172 10.68 4.83 19.23
C ASN A 172 10.94 3.35 19.03
N SER A 173 11.16 2.56 20.10
CA SER A 173 11.42 1.11 20.03
C SER A 173 10.19 0.34 19.55
N ALA A 174 9.02 0.64 20.11
CA ALA A 174 7.76 0.05 19.69
C ALA A 174 7.43 0.40 18.21
N LEU A 175 7.66 1.66 17.83
CA LEU A 175 7.49 2.10 16.45
C LEU A 175 8.43 1.35 15.49
N ALA A 176 9.71 1.20 15.85
CA ALA A 176 10.69 0.46 15.06
C ALA A 176 10.30 -1.01 14.88
N MET A 177 9.81 -1.67 15.94
CA MET A 177 9.33 -3.05 15.88
C MET A 177 8.16 -3.20 14.89
N ILE A 178 7.18 -2.30 14.93
CA ILE A 178 6.04 -2.33 14.01
C ILE A 178 6.48 -2.06 12.56
N ILE A 179 7.38 -1.11 12.35
CA ILE A 179 7.95 -0.81 11.03
C ILE A 179 8.69 -2.05 10.50
N LEU A 180 9.50 -2.70 11.32
CA LEU A 180 10.26 -3.88 10.91
C LEU A 180 9.33 -5.03 10.48
N LEU A 181 8.25 -5.30 11.23
CA LEU A 181 7.23 -6.28 10.84
C LEU A 181 6.61 -5.94 9.47
N ARG A 182 6.23 -4.66 9.27
CA ARG A 182 5.59 -4.23 8.03
C ARG A 182 6.56 -4.14 6.84
N VAL A 183 7.84 -3.89 7.10
CA VAL A 183 8.89 -3.98 6.07
C VAL A 183 9.11 -5.43 5.69
N TRP A 184 9.11 -6.37 6.65
CA TRP A 184 9.23 -7.80 6.37
C TRP A 184 8.16 -8.33 5.39
N GLU A 185 6.97 -7.73 5.38
CA GLU A 185 5.88 -8.01 4.43
C GLU A 185 6.06 -7.29 3.06
N PHE A 186 7.27 -7.12 2.57
CA PHE A 186 7.55 -6.36 1.35
C PHE A 186 7.23 -7.11 0.04
N GLY A 187 6.99 -8.40 0.09
CA GLY A 187 6.92 -9.29 -1.09
C GLY A 187 5.88 -8.89 -2.14
N SER A 188 4.69 -8.43 -1.74
CA SER A 188 3.67 -7.97 -2.69
C SER A 188 4.14 -6.76 -3.50
N THR A 189 4.76 -5.78 -2.84
CA THR A 189 5.35 -4.60 -3.49
C THR A 189 6.52 -4.98 -4.39
N MET A 190 7.35 -5.93 -3.95
CA MET A 190 8.45 -6.48 -4.73
C MET A 190 7.96 -7.11 -6.04
N ILE A 191 6.86 -7.89 -6.03
CA ILE A 191 6.31 -8.50 -7.26
C ILE A 191 5.84 -7.44 -8.24
N ILE A 192 5.22 -6.35 -7.76
CA ILE A 192 4.80 -5.23 -8.63
C ILE A 192 6.02 -4.61 -9.32
N PHE A 193 7.10 -4.33 -8.58
CA PHE A 193 8.33 -3.81 -9.17
C PHE A 193 8.96 -4.81 -10.14
N LEU A 194 9.05 -6.09 -9.77
CA LEU A 194 9.64 -7.13 -10.61
C LEU A 194 8.90 -7.28 -11.93
N THR A 195 7.56 -7.22 -11.93
CA THR A 195 6.76 -7.29 -13.15
C THR A 195 7.07 -6.09 -14.05
N ARG A 196 7.10 -4.88 -13.49
CA ARG A 196 7.40 -3.67 -14.26
C ARG A 196 8.82 -3.62 -14.80
N LEU A 197 9.80 -4.07 -14.03
CA LEU A 197 11.20 -4.17 -14.51
C LEU A 197 11.33 -5.10 -15.71
N ARG A 198 10.52 -6.15 -15.78
CA ARG A 198 10.52 -7.10 -16.89
C ARG A 198 9.77 -6.62 -18.12
N ASP A 199 8.86 -5.66 -17.97
CA ASP A 199 8.12 -5.05 -19.08
C ASP A 199 8.96 -4.00 -19.82
N ILE A 200 10.14 -3.61 -19.30
CA ILE A 200 11.04 -2.65 -19.96
C ILE A 200 11.72 -3.34 -21.14
N PRO A 201 11.56 -2.82 -22.37
CA PRO A 201 12.21 -3.39 -23.55
C PRO A 201 13.74 -3.39 -23.41
N SER A 202 14.38 -4.49 -23.83
CA SER A 202 15.85 -4.63 -23.79
C SER A 202 16.61 -3.56 -24.59
N GLU A 203 15.92 -2.87 -25.51
CA GLU A 203 16.47 -1.76 -26.32
C GLU A 203 16.78 -0.50 -25.50
N LEU A 204 16.32 -0.43 -24.25
CA LEU A 204 16.52 0.71 -23.33
C LEU A 204 17.65 0.48 -22.31
N TYR A 205 18.30 -0.67 -22.36
CA TYR A 205 19.49 -1.03 -21.60
C TYR A 205 20.70 -1.06 -22.54
#